data_3736c1ac7ae501128bb10ded41a92774
#
_entry.id   3736c1ac7ae501128bb10ded41a92774
#
_cell.length_a   1.000
_cell.length_b   1.000
_cell.length_c   1.000
_cell.angle_alpha   90.00
_cell.angle_beta   90.00
_cell.angle_gamma   90.00
#
_symmetry.space_group_name_H-M   'P 1'
#
loop_
_entity.id
_entity.type
_entity.pdbx_description
1 polymer ?
#
loop_
_entity_poly.entity_id
_entity_poly.type
_entity_poly.pdbx_seq_one_letter_code
_entity_poly.pdbx_strand_id
1 'polypeptide(L)'
;DPVQLSGTVVKRATLNNADMMAQMDIRVGDYVYVEKGGEIIPKITGVELSKRGADVVRPVFPTTCPDCGADLVKEDDEAKWFCPNVDGCPTQIKGRLVHFLSRKAMNVIAGEATIEQLYNLDLVRTPADFYDLRKSDLLRMEGWKERSAQRFLDSLKDSLKVPFERVLFALGIRYVGE
;
A
#
# COMPACT_ATOMS: atom_id res chain seq x y z
N ASP A 1 -6.05 -13.51 20.81
CA ASP A 1 -4.97 -14.44 21.20
C ASP A 1 -4.58 -15.31 20.00
N PRO A 2 -3.33 -15.77 19.92
CA PRO A 2 -2.89 -16.70 18.88
C PRO A 2 -3.64 -18.04 18.97
N VAL A 3 -4.02 -18.58 17.80
CA VAL A 3 -4.71 -19.88 17.72
C VAL A 3 -3.92 -20.84 16.82
N GLN A 4 -3.89 -22.12 17.19
CA GLN A 4 -3.23 -23.15 16.37
C GLN A 4 -4.20 -23.72 15.34
N LEU A 5 -3.88 -23.56 14.06
CA LEU A 5 -4.67 -24.08 12.93
C LEU A 5 -3.76 -24.82 11.94
N SER A 6 -4.11 -26.05 11.61
CA SER A 6 -3.39 -26.84 10.56
C SER A 6 -1.86 -26.84 10.74
N GLY A 7 -1.37 -27.02 11.98
CA GLY A 7 0.08 -27.09 12.28
C GLY A 7 0.80 -25.73 12.33
N THR A 8 0.09 -24.62 12.17
CA THR A 8 0.67 -23.27 12.26
C THR A 8 -0.03 -22.42 13.31
N VAL A 9 0.74 -21.54 13.98
CA VAL A 9 0.17 -20.57 14.93
C VAL A 9 -0.29 -19.34 14.18
N VAL A 10 -1.59 -19.12 14.11
CA VAL A 10 -2.22 -17.94 13.50
C VAL A 10 -2.31 -16.84 14.54
N LYS A 11 -1.69 -15.72 14.29
CA LYS A 11 -1.70 -14.52 15.14
C LYS A 11 -2.60 -13.40 14.60
N ARG A 12 -2.87 -13.43 13.29
CA ARG A 12 -3.65 -12.43 12.58
C ARG A 12 -4.52 -13.12 11.55
N ALA A 13 -5.75 -12.67 11.40
CA ALA A 13 -6.68 -13.11 10.37
C ALA A 13 -7.28 -11.87 9.69
N THR A 14 -7.61 -11.99 8.40
CA THR A 14 -8.23 -10.87 7.70
C THR A 14 -9.67 -10.65 8.14
N LEU A 15 -10.06 -9.38 8.23
CA LEU A 15 -11.44 -8.92 8.41
C LEU A 15 -12.08 -8.54 7.06
N ASN A 16 -11.33 -8.67 5.96
CA ASN A 16 -11.67 -8.33 4.59
C ASN A 16 -11.94 -6.83 4.39
N ASN A 17 -13.14 -6.35 4.73
CA ASN A 17 -13.54 -4.96 4.54
C ASN A 17 -14.58 -4.52 5.60
N ALA A 18 -14.93 -3.25 5.60
CA ALA A 18 -15.87 -2.65 6.55
C ALA A 18 -17.28 -3.26 6.46
N ASP A 19 -17.74 -3.58 5.25
CA ASP A 19 -19.07 -4.15 5.03
C ASP A 19 -19.19 -5.55 5.65
N MET A 20 -18.18 -6.40 5.44
CA MET A 20 -18.10 -7.73 6.05
C MET A 20 -18.07 -7.64 7.59
N MET A 21 -17.32 -6.68 8.13
CA MET A 21 -17.27 -6.44 9.58
C MET A 21 -18.61 -5.99 10.13
N ALA A 22 -19.31 -5.09 9.42
CA ALA A 22 -20.65 -4.64 9.81
C ALA A 22 -21.68 -5.77 9.73
N GLN A 23 -21.63 -6.59 8.67
CA GLN A 23 -22.52 -7.73 8.49
C GLN A 23 -22.36 -8.79 9.59
N MET A 24 -21.14 -9.03 10.06
CA MET A 24 -20.84 -9.92 11.17
C MET A 24 -21.09 -9.28 12.55
N ASP A 25 -21.39 -7.99 12.63
CA ASP A 25 -21.43 -7.18 13.86
C ASP A 25 -20.20 -7.42 14.75
N ILE A 26 -19.01 -7.51 14.12
CA ILE A 26 -17.77 -7.79 14.84
C ILE A 26 -17.31 -6.58 15.65
N ARG A 27 -16.86 -6.82 16.89
CA ARG A 27 -16.42 -5.77 17.83
C ARG A 27 -15.05 -6.08 18.40
N VAL A 28 -14.35 -5.03 18.80
CA VAL A 28 -13.09 -5.19 19.54
C VAL A 28 -13.39 -5.85 20.87
N GLY A 29 -12.70 -6.96 21.15
CA GLY A 29 -12.93 -7.78 22.35
C GLY A 29 -13.78 -9.03 22.11
N ASP A 30 -14.35 -9.23 20.91
CA ASP A 30 -15.10 -10.43 20.59
C ASP A 30 -14.21 -11.68 20.46
N TYR A 31 -14.80 -12.83 20.82
CA TYR A 31 -14.31 -14.15 20.42
C TYR A 31 -14.80 -14.44 19.01
N VAL A 32 -13.89 -14.82 18.12
CA VAL A 32 -14.20 -15.01 16.70
C VAL A 32 -13.81 -16.40 16.21
N TYR A 33 -14.57 -16.90 15.25
CA TYR A 33 -14.20 -18.10 14.50
C TYR A 33 -13.20 -17.75 13.41
N VAL A 34 -12.11 -18.50 13.34
CA VAL A 34 -11.04 -18.32 12.35
C VAL A 34 -10.90 -19.58 11.54
N GLU A 35 -10.98 -19.43 10.23
CA GLU A 35 -10.75 -20.53 9.29
C GLU A 35 -9.50 -20.25 8.45
N LYS A 36 -8.78 -21.33 8.16
CA LYS A 36 -7.72 -21.36 7.15
C LYS A 36 -8.25 -22.25 6.04
N GLY A 37 -9.00 -21.66 5.10
CA GLY A 37 -9.46 -22.37 3.88
C GLY A 37 -8.26 -22.81 3.03
N GLY A 38 -8.49 -23.47 1.89
CA GLY A 38 -7.44 -23.93 0.97
C GLY A 38 -6.44 -22.85 0.52
N GLU A 39 -6.68 -21.61 0.90
CA GLU A 39 -5.79 -20.46 0.78
C GLU A 39 -4.92 -20.30 2.04
N ILE A 40 -3.74 -19.76 1.85
CA ILE A 40 -2.73 -19.57 2.92
C ILE A 40 -3.18 -18.52 3.94
N ILE A 41 -4.16 -17.66 3.60
CA ILE A 41 -4.58 -16.50 4.40
C ILE A 41 -5.72 -16.87 5.35
N PRO A 42 -5.52 -16.82 6.70
CA PRO A 42 -6.58 -17.00 7.66
C PRO A 42 -7.63 -15.87 7.58
N LYS A 43 -8.91 -16.25 7.65
CA LYS A 43 -10.03 -15.29 7.64
C LYS A 43 -10.94 -15.51 8.86
N ILE A 44 -11.60 -14.44 9.28
CA ILE A 44 -12.65 -14.51 10.29
C ILE A 44 -13.96 -14.85 9.58
N THR A 45 -14.68 -15.84 10.12
CA THR A 45 -15.93 -16.35 9.52
C THR A 45 -17.16 -16.09 10.38
N GLY A 46 -16.98 -15.64 11.61
CA GLY A 46 -18.08 -15.29 12.50
C GLY A 46 -17.65 -14.90 13.90
N VAL A 47 -18.62 -14.53 14.72
CA VAL A 47 -18.46 -14.10 16.10
C VAL A 47 -19.16 -15.09 17.04
N GLU A 48 -18.50 -15.47 18.13
CA GLU A 48 -19.09 -16.26 19.20
C GLU A 48 -19.86 -15.36 20.17
N LEU A 49 -21.11 -15.10 19.84
CA LEU A 49 -21.95 -14.15 20.58
C LEU A 49 -22.20 -14.56 22.04
N SER A 50 -22.19 -15.88 22.37
CA SER A 50 -22.36 -16.37 23.72
C SER A 50 -21.23 -15.97 24.68
N LYS A 51 -20.06 -15.61 24.10
CA LYS A 51 -18.87 -15.17 24.84
C LYS A 51 -18.63 -13.67 24.77
N ARG A 52 -19.56 -12.93 24.16
CA ARG A 52 -19.41 -11.46 24.00
C ARG A 52 -19.52 -10.80 25.39
N GLY A 53 -18.47 -10.11 25.79
CA GLY A 53 -18.44 -9.33 27.03
C GLY A 53 -19.25 -8.03 26.93
N ALA A 54 -19.46 -7.38 28.09
CA ALA A 54 -20.14 -6.10 28.14
C ALA A 54 -19.28 -4.93 27.59
N ASP A 55 -17.95 -5.07 27.62
CA ASP A 55 -16.98 -4.02 27.31
C ASP A 55 -16.55 -4.01 25.83
N VAL A 56 -17.23 -4.76 24.97
CA VAL A 56 -16.89 -4.81 23.54
C VAL A 56 -17.27 -3.51 22.83
N VAL A 57 -16.37 -3.02 21.98
CA VAL A 57 -16.52 -1.73 21.29
C VAL A 57 -16.66 -1.93 19.80
N ARG A 58 -17.63 -1.25 19.18
CA ARG A 58 -17.74 -1.22 17.72
C ARG A 58 -16.55 -0.50 17.12
N PRO A 59 -15.89 -1.08 16.11
CA PRO A 59 -14.84 -0.38 15.38
C PRO A 59 -15.45 0.81 14.62
N VAL A 60 -14.77 1.95 14.71
CA VAL A 60 -15.12 3.14 13.95
C VAL A 60 -14.16 3.23 12.76
N PHE A 61 -14.71 3.21 11.55
CA PHE A 61 -13.92 3.40 10.34
C PHE A 61 -13.71 4.90 10.10
N PRO A 62 -12.51 5.29 9.63
CA PRO A 62 -12.26 6.67 9.28
C PRO A 62 -13.16 7.08 8.10
N THR A 63 -13.72 8.28 8.17
CA THR A 63 -14.46 8.91 7.07
C THR A 63 -13.59 9.85 6.26
N THR A 64 -12.41 10.19 6.79
CA THR A 64 -11.44 11.07 6.17
C THR A 64 -10.10 10.34 6.04
N CYS A 65 -9.33 10.72 5.04
CA CYS A 65 -7.97 10.19 4.83
C CYS A 65 -7.05 10.60 5.99
N PRO A 66 -6.36 9.66 6.64
CA PRO A 66 -5.48 9.98 7.77
C PRO A 66 -4.26 10.81 7.36
N ASP A 67 -3.87 10.81 6.08
CA ASP A 67 -2.67 11.52 5.61
C ASP A 67 -2.96 12.92 5.08
N CYS A 68 -4.08 13.11 4.37
CA CYS A 68 -4.37 14.40 3.73
C CYS A 68 -5.68 15.04 4.18
N GLY A 69 -6.48 14.37 5.01
CA GLY A 69 -7.74 14.89 5.54
C GLY A 69 -8.91 14.92 4.56
N ALA A 70 -8.71 14.53 3.28
CA ALA A 70 -9.81 14.50 2.31
C ALA A 70 -10.85 13.44 2.69
N ASP A 71 -12.12 13.71 2.42
CA ASP A 71 -13.19 12.74 2.64
C ASP A 71 -12.96 11.49 1.81
N LEU A 72 -13.10 10.33 2.46
CA LEU A 72 -13.01 9.04 1.77
C LEU A 72 -14.28 8.81 0.97
N VAL A 73 -14.12 8.22 -0.21
CA VAL A 73 -15.24 7.85 -1.10
C VAL A 73 -15.31 6.34 -1.29
N LYS A 74 -16.49 5.86 -1.59
CA LYS A 74 -16.78 4.48 -1.94
C LYS A 74 -17.62 4.50 -3.21
N GLU A 75 -17.22 3.71 -4.22
CA GLU A 75 -18.07 3.48 -5.39
C GLU A 75 -19.16 2.46 -5.04
N ASP A 76 -20.35 2.61 -5.60
CA ASP A 76 -21.55 1.85 -5.21
C ASP A 76 -21.37 0.33 -5.32
N ASP A 77 -20.59 -0.13 -6.30
CA ASP A 77 -20.32 -1.55 -6.55
C ASP A 77 -19.02 -2.06 -5.89
N GLU A 78 -18.28 -1.22 -5.17
CA GLU A 78 -17.01 -1.59 -4.53
C GLU A 78 -17.12 -1.64 -3.01
N ALA A 79 -16.50 -2.65 -2.40
CA ALA A 79 -16.39 -2.76 -0.93
C ALA A 79 -15.28 -1.89 -0.34
N LYS A 80 -14.53 -1.16 -1.16
CA LYS A 80 -13.34 -0.41 -0.75
C LYS A 80 -13.64 1.07 -0.61
N TRP A 81 -13.20 1.62 0.52
CA TRP A 81 -13.08 3.06 0.70
C TRP A 81 -11.71 3.53 0.24
N PHE A 82 -11.64 4.65 -0.45
CA PHE A 82 -10.38 5.21 -0.92
C PHE A 82 -10.36 6.74 -0.84
N CYS A 83 -9.17 7.29 -0.79
CA CYS A 83 -8.96 8.73 -0.82
C CYS A 83 -8.99 9.23 -2.28
N PRO A 84 -9.89 10.16 -2.65
CA PRO A 84 -9.99 10.68 -4.02
C PRO A 84 -8.91 11.71 -4.36
N ASN A 85 -8.17 12.20 -3.37
CA ASN A 85 -7.16 13.26 -3.55
C ASN A 85 -5.86 12.68 -4.17
N VAL A 86 -5.95 12.28 -5.44
CA VAL A 86 -4.88 11.56 -6.15
C VAL A 86 -3.61 12.39 -6.27
N ASP A 87 -3.72 13.69 -6.47
CA ASP A 87 -2.58 14.58 -6.74
C ASP A 87 -2.08 15.34 -5.50
N GLY A 88 -2.86 15.35 -4.43
CA GLY A 88 -2.50 16.05 -3.18
C GLY A 88 -2.21 15.15 -2.00
N CYS A 89 -2.55 13.86 -2.05
CA CYS A 89 -2.32 12.95 -0.95
C CYS A 89 -0.87 12.40 -0.98
N PRO A 90 -0.05 12.66 0.05
CA PRO A 90 1.33 12.21 0.09
C PRO A 90 1.49 10.70 -0.09
N THR A 91 0.67 9.90 0.56
CA THR A 91 0.70 8.44 0.45
C THR A 91 0.37 7.97 -0.96
N GLN A 92 -0.60 8.60 -1.65
CA GLN A 92 -0.92 8.23 -3.02
C GLN A 92 0.17 8.64 -4.01
N ILE A 93 0.74 9.83 -3.85
CA ILE A 93 1.86 10.29 -4.68
C ILE A 93 3.03 9.31 -4.52
N LYS A 94 3.46 9.05 -3.28
CA LYS A 94 4.56 8.12 -3.00
C LYS A 94 4.26 6.71 -3.51
N GLY A 95 3.06 6.20 -3.31
CA GLY A 95 2.64 4.89 -3.82
C GLY A 95 2.73 4.77 -5.34
N ARG A 96 2.31 5.79 -6.09
CA ARG A 96 2.47 5.84 -7.56
C ARG A 96 3.93 5.87 -7.98
N LEU A 97 4.78 6.62 -7.28
CA LEU A 97 6.22 6.67 -7.55
C LEU A 97 6.91 5.33 -7.29
N VAL A 98 6.56 4.64 -6.20
CA VAL A 98 7.04 3.28 -5.90
C VAL A 98 6.60 2.30 -6.99
N HIS A 99 5.32 2.35 -7.38
CA HIS A 99 4.80 1.51 -8.46
C HIS A 99 5.55 1.75 -9.77
N PHE A 100 5.73 3.03 -10.14
CA PHE A 100 6.43 3.41 -11.37
C PHE A 100 7.84 2.82 -11.44
N LEU A 101 8.62 2.86 -10.35
CA LEU A 101 9.98 2.32 -10.33
C LEU A 101 10.03 0.80 -10.15
N SER A 102 8.91 0.14 -9.83
CA SER A 102 8.87 -1.28 -9.50
C SER A 102 9.49 -2.17 -10.58
N ARG A 103 9.89 -3.40 -10.17
CA ARG A 103 10.52 -4.37 -11.07
C ARG A 103 9.65 -4.73 -12.29
N LYS A 104 8.33 -4.75 -12.12
CA LYS A 104 7.38 -5.06 -13.19
C LYS A 104 7.11 -3.87 -14.11
N ALA A 105 7.27 -2.66 -13.59
CA ALA A 105 7.13 -1.40 -14.32
C ALA A 105 8.47 -0.98 -14.96
N MET A 106 9.07 0.11 -14.52
CA MET A 106 10.31 0.66 -15.10
C MET A 106 11.58 -0.06 -14.65
N ASN A 107 11.49 -0.98 -13.68
CA ASN A 107 12.59 -1.81 -13.18
C ASN A 107 13.81 -1.00 -12.69
N VAL A 108 13.54 0.09 -12.00
CA VAL A 108 14.59 0.93 -11.40
C VAL A 108 14.94 0.43 -10.00
N ILE A 109 16.21 0.47 -9.66
CA ILE A 109 16.72 0.01 -8.35
C ILE A 109 16.42 1.05 -7.29
N ALA A 110 15.21 1.01 -6.73
CA ALA A 110 14.77 1.87 -5.63
C ALA A 110 13.81 1.11 -4.71
N GLY A 111 13.89 1.39 -3.41
CA GLY A 111 12.92 0.95 -2.41
C GLY A 111 12.05 2.11 -1.93
N GLU A 112 11.03 1.80 -1.12
CA GLU A 112 10.13 2.79 -0.52
C GLU A 112 10.89 3.88 0.26
N ALA A 113 11.94 3.50 1.01
CA ALA A 113 12.77 4.46 1.74
C ALA A 113 13.47 5.47 0.83
N THR A 114 13.85 5.08 -0.39
CA THR A 114 14.43 5.99 -1.39
C THR A 114 13.40 7.02 -1.84
N ILE A 115 12.18 6.56 -2.14
CA ILE A 115 11.07 7.44 -2.55
C ILE A 115 10.70 8.40 -1.42
N GLU A 116 10.65 7.90 -0.18
CA GLU A 116 10.37 8.73 0.99
C GLU A 116 11.37 9.89 1.11
N GLN A 117 12.66 9.62 0.96
CA GLN A 117 13.70 10.66 1.03
C GLN A 117 13.60 11.65 -0.13
N LEU A 118 13.43 11.17 -1.37
CA LEU A 118 13.28 12.02 -2.56
C LEU A 118 12.05 12.93 -2.45
N TYR A 119 10.94 12.39 -1.96
CA TYR A 119 9.72 13.13 -1.73
C TYR A 119 9.90 14.20 -0.64
N ASN A 120 10.51 13.86 0.49
CA ASN A 120 10.70 14.76 1.63
C ASN A 120 11.71 15.88 1.32
N LEU A 121 12.66 15.63 0.42
CA LEU A 121 13.61 16.65 -0.06
C LEU A 121 13.02 17.51 -1.20
N ASP A 122 11.75 17.29 -1.56
CA ASP A 122 11.05 17.96 -2.66
C ASP A 122 11.73 17.80 -4.03
N LEU A 123 12.41 16.67 -4.22
CA LEU A 123 13.13 16.36 -5.45
C LEU A 123 12.25 15.65 -6.47
N VAL A 124 11.22 14.91 -6.02
CA VAL A 124 10.36 14.13 -6.89
C VAL A 124 8.91 14.19 -6.39
N ARG A 125 7.99 14.58 -7.27
CA ARG A 125 6.53 14.58 -7.09
C ARG A 125 5.83 13.77 -8.16
N THR A 126 6.42 13.70 -9.36
CA THR A 126 5.91 13.00 -10.52
C THR A 126 6.93 12.00 -11.06
N PRO A 127 6.51 11.00 -11.84
CA PRO A 127 7.43 10.08 -12.51
C PRO A 127 8.47 10.76 -13.39
N ALA A 128 8.14 11.89 -14.01
CA ALA A 128 9.07 12.63 -14.89
C ALA A 128 10.26 13.19 -14.11
N ASP A 129 10.05 13.63 -12.88
CA ASP A 129 11.08 14.26 -12.06
C ASP A 129 12.28 13.33 -11.78
N PHE A 130 12.07 12.00 -11.85
CA PHE A 130 13.17 11.03 -11.70
C PHE A 130 14.25 11.23 -12.76
N TYR A 131 13.86 11.61 -13.98
CA TYR A 131 14.78 11.76 -15.11
C TYR A 131 15.51 13.09 -15.11
N ASP A 132 15.09 14.04 -14.28
CA ASP A 132 15.76 15.32 -14.05
C ASP A 132 16.77 15.28 -12.89
N LEU A 133 16.78 14.18 -12.11
CA LEU A 133 17.66 14.03 -10.96
C LEU A 133 19.14 14.02 -11.36
N ARG A 134 19.93 14.79 -10.63
CA ARG A 134 21.38 14.84 -10.74
C ARG A 134 22.04 14.06 -9.61
N LYS A 135 23.27 13.64 -9.82
CA LYS A 135 24.04 12.97 -8.78
C LYS A 135 24.16 13.82 -7.50
N SER A 136 24.31 15.14 -7.64
CA SER A 136 24.34 16.09 -6.51
C SER A 136 23.10 16.04 -5.63
N ASP A 137 21.92 15.79 -6.24
CA ASP A 137 20.66 15.71 -5.51
C ASP A 137 20.59 14.42 -4.68
N LEU A 138 21.04 13.30 -5.26
CA LEU A 138 21.11 12.01 -4.58
C LEU A 138 22.12 11.98 -3.44
N LEU A 139 23.23 12.73 -3.55
CA LEU A 139 24.24 12.83 -2.49
C LEU A 139 23.75 13.60 -1.26
N ARG A 140 22.62 14.31 -1.34
CA ARG A 140 21.95 14.95 -0.20
C ARG A 140 21.16 13.96 0.66
N MET A 141 20.91 12.76 0.13
CA MET A 141 20.10 11.73 0.79
C MET A 141 20.94 11.01 1.84
N GLU A 142 20.30 10.68 2.97
CA GLU A 142 20.95 9.94 4.05
C GLU A 142 21.38 8.54 3.59
N GLY A 143 22.62 8.18 3.88
CA GLY A 143 23.19 6.88 3.53
C GLY A 143 23.64 6.74 2.07
N TRP A 144 23.45 7.78 1.24
CA TRP A 144 23.84 7.75 -0.17
C TRP A 144 25.27 8.26 -0.37
N LYS A 145 26.01 7.54 -1.24
CA LYS A 145 27.37 7.86 -1.66
C LYS A 145 27.47 7.75 -3.18
N GLU A 146 28.60 8.14 -3.73
CA GLU A 146 28.89 8.14 -5.18
C GLU A 146 28.44 6.85 -5.89
N ARG A 147 28.74 5.70 -5.30
CA ARG A 147 28.41 4.39 -5.90
C ARG A 147 26.89 4.13 -5.94
N SER A 148 26.17 4.41 -4.87
CA SER A 148 24.71 4.23 -4.82
C SER A 148 23.99 5.21 -5.76
N ALA A 149 24.42 6.47 -5.76
CA ALA A 149 23.88 7.49 -6.66
C ALA A 149 24.11 7.12 -8.12
N GLN A 150 25.30 6.66 -8.48
CA GLN A 150 25.60 6.26 -9.84
C GLN A 150 24.76 5.07 -10.28
N ARG A 151 24.65 4.02 -9.45
CA ARG A 151 23.80 2.84 -9.74
C ARG A 151 22.34 3.19 -9.97
N PHE A 152 21.82 4.11 -9.18
CA PHE A 152 20.43 4.57 -9.34
C PHE A 152 20.25 5.29 -10.67
N LEU A 153 21.14 6.26 -11.01
CA LEU A 153 21.08 6.98 -12.30
C LEU A 153 21.27 6.04 -13.49
N ASP A 154 22.14 5.05 -13.38
CA ASP A 154 22.33 4.04 -14.44
C ASP A 154 21.05 3.22 -14.63
N SER A 155 20.37 2.82 -13.52
CA SER A 155 19.11 2.09 -13.61
C SER A 155 17.97 2.94 -14.19
N LEU A 156 17.93 4.25 -13.91
CA LEU A 156 17.01 5.20 -14.59
C LEU A 156 17.28 5.27 -16.08
N LYS A 157 18.55 5.37 -16.49
CA LYS A 157 18.92 5.38 -17.90
C LYS A 157 18.54 4.08 -18.60
N ASP A 158 18.71 2.93 -17.92
CA ASP A 158 18.32 1.64 -18.48
C ASP A 158 16.80 1.48 -18.59
N SER A 159 16.04 2.10 -17.68
CA SER A 159 14.58 2.08 -17.71
C SER A 159 14.00 2.72 -19.00
N LEU A 160 14.73 3.62 -19.66
CA LEU A 160 14.30 4.21 -20.94
C LEU A 160 14.25 3.19 -22.09
N LYS A 161 14.77 1.98 -21.88
CA LYS A 161 14.78 0.90 -22.88
C LYS A 161 13.64 -0.12 -22.64
N VAL A 162 12.84 0.04 -21.59
CA VAL A 162 11.72 -0.89 -21.34
C VAL A 162 10.68 -0.75 -22.46
N PRO A 163 9.99 -1.85 -22.81
CA PRO A 163 8.97 -1.81 -23.85
C PRO A 163 7.75 -0.99 -23.42
N PHE A 164 7.02 -0.47 -24.40
CA PHE A 164 5.95 0.52 -24.19
C PHE A 164 4.81 0.01 -23.29
N GLU A 165 4.46 -1.26 -23.36
CA GLU A 165 3.46 -1.88 -22.50
C GLU A 165 3.83 -1.77 -21.00
N ARG A 166 5.12 -1.86 -20.67
CA ARG A 166 5.59 -1.66 -19.30
C ARG A 166 5.50 -0.19 -18.86
N VAL A 167 5.68 0.74 -19.77
CA VAL A 167 5.47 2.17 -19.49
C VAL A 167 4.00 2.43 -19.18
N LEU A 168 3.07 1.86 -19.96
CA LEU A 168 1.63 1.96 -19.68
C LEU A 168 1.27 1.38 -18.31
N PHE A 169 1.79 0.20 -17.99
CA PHE A 169 1.63 -0.40 -16.67
C PHE A 169 2.23 0.50 -15.56
N ALA A 170 3.41 1.07 -15.78
CA ALA A 170 4.09 1.94 -14.84
C ALA A 170 3.31 3.22 -14.50
N LEU A 171 2.53 3.75 -15.44
CA LEU A 171 1.66 4.91 -15.21
C LEU A 171 0.50 4.61 -14.26
N GLY A 172 0.23 3.33 -13.95
CA GLY A 172 -0.80 2.93 -13.00
C GLY A 172 -2.20 3.28 -13.45
N ILE A 173 -2.45 3.26 -14.76
CA ILE A 173 -3.78 3.54 -15.32
C ILE A 173 -4.73 2.44 -14.84
N ARG A 174 -5.84 2.83 -14.22
CA ARG A 174 -6.84 1.90 -13.70
C ARG A 174 -7.32 0.95 -14.80
N TYR A 175 -7.41 -0.35 -14.49
CA TYR A 175 -7.77 -1.44 -15.41
C TYR A 175 -6.75 -1.75 -16.53
N VAL A 176 -5.58 -1.11 -16.53
CA VAL A 176 -4.45 -1.49 -17.38
C VAL A 176 -3.49 -2.33 -16.53
N GLY A 177 -3.47 -3.64 -16.76
CA GLY A 177 -2.59 -4.60 -16.08
C GLY A 177 -1.40 -5.01 -16.96
N GLU A 178 -0.66 -6.04 -16.48
CA GLU A 178 0.41 -6.71 -17.25
C GLU A 178 -0.15 -7.41 -18.50
#